data_9a8ac82682ec7f877e18eaa020c694c9
#
_entry.id   9a8ac82682ec7f877e18eaa020c694c9
#
_cell.length_a   1.000
_cell.length_b   1.000
_cell.length_c   1.000
_cell.angle_alpha   90.00
_cell.angle_beta   90.00
_cell.angle_gamma   90.00
#
_symmetry.space_group_name_H-M   'P 1'
#
loop_
_entity.id
_entity.type
_entity.pdbx_description
1 polymer ?
#
loop_
_entity_poly.entity_id
_entity_poly.type
_entity_poly.pdbx_seq_one_letter_code
_entity_poly.pdbx_strand_id
1 'polypeptide(L)'
;MIKNIWNKPIKRFTLIVLVSCILSFILYGPFLYQFITKGIVFSGSGDGFRQMMPFQMYLYEHFTSLKGFYDASFGLGGDYVKSLAYYYSLSPLMWINFSMIWILEQTINVNPHDISFWPINQLIMAYVRTVITFIFSFYLFSYLRLKPAPMFIATILYGMSTVVTYYNFTWSFYGNLLIMLPMSIWAIERFFKERKIGWFIFAIAYTLFSNFYFSYYEAIVIGFYFIYRFAIPHEKDIVNRWQKLYILVCATLLSVLVSIYGLYTGISSFLDNDRAQNPNFKITFFTNLFETNYNIFADGFYITISFIAIIALFCFKLYQHYYYKLFAIATWILLIGSFFQWFDSAFNGFSLPQRRWVYFLALSTSVLIALFIQHLSEISIKEYTFVAIPVFIYGFIFIALSERSVKWMFVALILIIVLFIFIKYKSLLTRTSMMVLLVVLFLAQQVLMTNDSRKITIEPYQTTIKTINDSSYRSPVLNKKIKYMHQSSTDPLKRLDYF
;
A
#
# COMPACT_ATOMS: atom_id res chain seq x y z
N MET A 1 7.43 -5.11 33.26
CA MET A 1 8.52 -4.72 32.32
C MET A 1 7.99 -3.96 31.11
N ILE A 2 7.00 -4.42 30.37
CA ILE A 2 6.43 -3.76 29.17
C ILE A 2 5.85 -2.37 29.46
N LYS A 3 5.10 -2.16 30.56
CA LYS A 3 4.58 -0.84 30.95
C LYS A 3 5.67 0.23 31.10
N ASN A 4 6.85 -0.12 31.60
CA ASN A 4 7.98 0.81 31.78
C ASN A 4 8.65 1.21 30.45
N ILE A 5 8.56 0.36 29.41
CA ILE A 5 9.12 0.65 28.08
C ILE A 5 8.23 1.65 27.33
N TRP A 6 6.90 1.52 27.46
CA TRP A 6 5.95 2.42 26.80
C TRP A 6 6.01 3.88 27.30
N ASN A 7 6.47 4.10 28.52
CA ASN A 7 6.58 5.44 29.10
C ASN A 7 7.87 6.19 28.68
N LYS A 8 8.85 5.50 28.07
CA LYS A 8 10.09 6.12 27.60
C LYS A 8 10.07 6.24 26.08
N PRO A 9 9.97 7.46 25.49
CA PRO A 9 9.73 7.63 24.05
C PRO A 9 10.79 6.97 23.18
N ILE A 10 12.06 7.05 23.55
CA ILE A 10 13.18 6.43 22.81
C ILE A 10 13.05 4.90 22.82
N LYS A 11 12.84 4.29 23.99
CA LYS A 11 12.70 2.82 24.12
C LYS A 11 11.47 2.31 23.36
N ARG A 12 10.37 3.07 23.39
CA ARG A 12 9.16 2.76 22.61
C ARG A 12 9.45 2.79 21.12
N PHE A 13 10.12 3.82 20.62
CA PHE A 13 10.49 3.94 19.21
C PHE A 13 11.39 2.77 18.77
N THR A 14 12.46 2.48 19.52
CA THR A 14 13.36 1.35 19.24
C THR A 14 12.62 0.03 19.18
N LEU A 15 11.70 -0.23 20.13
CA LEU A 15 10.90 -1.44 20.12
C LEU A 15 9.98 -1.53 18.89
N ILE A 16 9.32 -0.42 18.51
CA ILE A 16 8.48 -0.37 17.31
C ILE A 16 9.32 -0.67 16.06
N VAL A 17 10.50 -0.07 15.93
CA VAL A 17 11.40 -0.31 14.79
C VAL A 17 11.83 -1.78 14.74
N LEU A 18 12.30 -2.35 15.86
CA LEU A 18 12.70 -3.76 15.90
C LEU A 18 11.57 -4.71 15.50
N VAL A 19 10.39 -4.50 16.06
CA VAL A 19 9.20 -5.30 15.72
C VAL A 19 8.84 -5.12 14.25
N SER A 20 8.89 -3.91 13.72
CA SER A 20 8.60 -3.63 12.31
C SER A 20 9.60 -4.33 11.38
N CYS A 21 10.89 -4.35 11.74
CA CYS A 21 11.91 -5.09 11.00
C CYS A 21 11.64 -6.61 11.02
N ILE A 22 11.28 -7.17 12.18
CA ILE A 22 10.97 -8.60 12.31
C ILE A 22 9.73 -8.96 11.47
N LEU A 23 8.65 -8.19 11.57
CA LEU A 23 7.43 -8.44 10.80
C LEU A 23 7.67 -8.32 9.29
N SER A 24 8.43 -7.32 8.85
CA SER A 24 8.81 -7.18 7.44
C SER A 24 9.70 -8.34 6.97
N PHE A 25 10.61 -8.82 7.81
CA PHE A 25 11.44 -9.98 7.50
C PHE A 25 10.59 -11.27 7.37
N ILE A 26 9.60 -11.46 8.24
CA ILE A 26 8.66 -12.59 8.14
C ILE A 26 7.88 -12.53 6.81
N LEU A 27 7.43 -11.33 6.39
CA LEU A 27 6.71 -11.15 5.15
C LEU A 27 7.57 -11.46 3.92
N TYR A 28 8.79 -10.91 3.87
CA TYR A 28 9.67 -11.02 2.70
C TYR A 28 10.64 -12.23 2.78
N GLY A 29 10.68 -12.93 3.90
CA GLY A 29 11.53 -14.11 4.10
C GLY A 29 11.38 -15.20 3.03
N PRO A 30 10.15 -15.58 2.62
CA PRO A 30 9.95 -16.55 1.54
C PRO A 30 10.49 -16.08 0.18
N PHE A 31 10.47 -14.76 -0.09
CA PHE A 31 11.04 -14.18 -1.30
C PHE A 31 12.58 -14.17 -1.22
N LEU A 32 13.13 -13.75 -0.10
CA LEU A 32 14.56 -13.77 0.16
C LEU A 32 15.12 -15.21 0.10
N TYR A 33 14.42 -16.18 0.68
CA TYR A 33 14.82 -17.59 0.62
C TYR A 33 14.91 -18.08 -0.83
N GLN A 34 13.93 -17.75 -1.68
CA GLN A 34 13.94 -18.14 -3.08
C GLN A 34 15.03 -17.39 -3.89
N PHE A 35 15.31 -16.15 -3.53
CA PHE A 35 16.43 -15.43 -4.10
C PHE A 35 17.77 -16.12 -3.78
N ILE A 36 18.03 -16.43 -2.51
CA ILE A 36 19.31 -17.04 -2.08
C ILE A 36 19.47 -18.47 -2.63
N THR A 37 18.42 -19.29 -2.57
CA THR A 37 18.53 -20.72 -2.90
C THR A 37 18.35 -21.02 -4.39
N LYS A 38 17.61 -20.18 -5.13
CA LYS A 38 17.21 -20.45 -6.52
C LYS A 38 17.57 -19.33 -7.48
N GLY A 39 18.17 -18.23 -7.00
CA GLY A 39 18.44 -17.04 -7.80
C GLY A 39 17.18 -16.38 -8.38
N ILE A 40 16.01 -16.59 -7.72
CA ILE A 40 14.73 -16.06 -8.18
C ILE A 40 14.48 -14.70 -7.53
N VAL A 41 14.27 -13.69 -8.34
CA VAL A 41 13.76 -12.37 -7.91
C VAL A 41 12.35 -12.17 -8.44
N PHE A 42 11.63 -11.24 -7.85
CA PHE A 42 10.21 -11.06 -8.10
C PHE A 42 9.93 -9.65 -8.62
N SER A 43 9.19 -9.59 -9.72
CA SER A 43 8.61 -8.35 -10.23
C SER A 43 7.37 -8.71 -11.05
N GLY A 44 6.46 -7.74 -11.25
CA GLY A 44 5.37 -7.94 -12.19
C GLY A 44 5.90 -8.02 -13.62
N SER A 45 5.46 -8.99 -14.38
CA SER A 45 5.86 -9.23 -15.77
C SER A 45 5.57 -8.08 -16.73
N GLY A 46 4.53 -7.30 -16.43
CA GLY A 46 4.15 -6.11 -17.18
C GLY A 46 4.98 -4.89 -16.76
N ASP A 47 4.30 -3.91 -16.17
CA ASP A 47 4.87 -2.63 -15.80
C ASP A 47 6.03 -2.73 -14.78
N GLY A 48 5.99 -3.72 -13.89
CA GLY A 48 7.03 -3.89 -12.88
C GLY A 48 8.41 -4.04 -13.47
N PHE A 49 8.54 -4.88 -14.50
CA PHE A 49 9.81 -5.13 -15.16
C PHE A 49 10.06 -4.20 -16.35
N ARG A 50 9.03 -3.95 -17.18
CA ARG A 50 9.21 -3.19 -18.42
C ARG A 50 9.33 -1.68 -18.21
N GLN A 51 8.82 -1.16 -17.10
CA GLN A 51 8.80 0.27 -16.82
C GLN A 51 9.50 0.61 -15.51
N MET A 52 9.10 -0.02 -14.38
CA MET A 52 9.54 0.41 -13.05
C MET A 52 11.05 0.31 -12.86
N MET A 53 11.67 -0.78 -13.29
CA MET A 53 13.11 -0.97 -13.14
C MET A 53 13.94 -0.12 -14.12
N PRO A 54 13.61 -0.08 -15.41
CA PRO A 54 14.29 0.83 -16.35
C PRO A 54 14.21 2.30 -15.94
N PHE A 55 13.06 2.76 -15.42
CA PHE A 55 12.94 4.14 -14.96
C PHE A 55 13.82 4.43 -13.74
N GLN A 56 13.93 3.49 -12.80
CA GLN A 56 14.83 3.67 -11.65
C GLN A 56 16.30 3.70 -12.07
N MET A 57 16.72 2.79 -12.94
CA MET A 57 18.08 2.76 -13.48
C MET A 57 18.38 4.06 -14.22
N TYR A 58 17.51 4.49 -15.13
CA TYR A 58 17.65 5.72 -15.88
C TYR A 58 17.77 6.96 -14.96
N LEU A 59 16.90 7.07 -13.97
CA LEU A 59 16.95 8.19 -13.00
C LEU A 59 18.21 8.16 -12.15
N TYR A 60 18.74 6.98 -11.79
CA TYR A 60 19.98 6.85 -11.06
C TYR A 60 21.18 7.33 -11.87
N GLU A 61 21.26 6.97 -13.16
CA GLU A 61 22.32 7.43 -14.06
C GLU A 61 22.32 8.95 -14.19
N HIS A 62 21.15 9.58 -14.24
CA HIS A 62 21.04 11.04 -14.29
C HIS A 62 21.32 11.70 -12.95
N PHE A 63 20.93 11.08 -11.83
CA PHE A 63 21.23 11.54 -10.49
C PHE A 63 22.74 11.60 -10.23
N THR A 64 23.49 10.57 -10.62
CA THR A 64 24.94 10.50 -10.41
C THR A 64 25.74 11.35 -11.37
N SER A 65 25.25 11.52 -12.61
CA SER A 65 25.94 12.34 -13.63
C SER A 65 25.65 13.83 -13.54
N LEU A 66 24.74 14.26 -12.63
CA LEU A 66 24.29 15.64 -12.47
C LEU A 66 23.88 16.32 -13.79
N LYS A 67 23.34 15.55 -14.74
CA LYS A 67 22.83 16.07 -16.00
C LYS A 67 21.60 16.96 -15.76
N GLY A 68 21.40 17.95 -16.61
CA GLY A 68 20.22 18.81 -16.55
C GLY A 68 18.91 18.02 -16.71
N PHE A 69 17.79 18.66 -16.53
CA PHE A 69 16.45 18.03 -16.57
C PHE A 69 16.02 17.59 -17.97
N TYR A 70 16.64 18.09 -19.01
CA TYR A 70 16.36 17.73 -20.40
C TYR A 70 17.36 16.70 -20.91
N ASP A 71 16.84 15.62 -21.51
CA ASP A 71 17.63 14.61 -22.18
C ASP A 71 17.11 14.38 -23.60
N ALA A 72 17.98 14.58 -24.60
CA ALA A 72 17.65 14.38 -26.01
C ALA A 72 17.39 12.90 -26.35
N SER A 73 17.92 11.96 -25.56
CA SER A 73 17.70 10.52 -25.73
C SER A 73 16.46 9.99 -25.02
N PHE A 74 15.80 10.80 -24.18
CA PHE A 74 14.57 10.40 -23.49
C PHE A 74 13.37 10.52 -24.44
N GLY A 75 12.92 9.38 -24.96
CA GLY A 75 11.91 9.35 -26.02
C GLY A 75 12.43 10.06 -27.28
N LEU A 76 11.77 11.13 -27.68
CA LEU A 76 12.18 12.02 -28.78
C LEU A 76 12.82 13.33 -28.26
N GLY A 77 13.34 13.30 -27.05
CA GLY A 77 13.84 14.44 -26.31
C GLY A 77 12.80 15.08 -25.40
N GLY A 78 13.13 15.23 -24.13
CA GLY A 78 12.18 15.77 -23.15
C GLY A 78 12.76 16.03 -21.77
N ASP A 79 11.95 16.70 -20.94
CA ASP A 79 12.20 16.84 -19.52
C ASP A 79 11.82 15.52 -18.82
N TYR A 80 12.82 14.71 -18.50
CA TYR A 80 12.62 13.42 -17.87
C TYR A 80 12.12 13.53 -16.42
N VAL A 81 12.47 14.61 -15.70
CA VAL A 81 11.98 14.84 -14.33
C VAL A 81 10.47 15.06 -14.35
N LYS A 82 10.00 15.90 -15.28
CA LYS A 82 8.58 16.16 -15.48
C LYS A 82 7.85 14.90 -15.96
N SER A 83 8.36 14.22 -16.97
CA SER A 83 7.73 13.03 -17.56
C SER A 83 7.65 11.85 -16.59
N LEU A 84 8.62 11.72 -15.67
CA LEU A 84 8.66 10.69 -14.65
C LEU A 84 8.14 11.14 -13.26
N ALA A 85 7.54 12.33 -13.18
CA ALA A 85 6.97 12.87 -11.93
C ALA A 85 5.86 11.98 -11.34
N TYR A 86 5.11 11.28 -12.20
CA TYR A 86 4.12 10.29 -11.79
C TYR A 86 4.75 9.07 -11.10
N TYR A 87 6.00 8.74 -11.42
CA TYR A 87 6.69 7.52 -10.94
C TYR A 87 7.64 7.81 -9.77
N TYR A 88 8.89 8.19 -10.05
CA TYR A 88 9.96 8.22 -9.05
C TYR A 88 10.71 9.54 -8.95
N SER A 89 10.69 10.38 -10.00
CA SER A 89 11.60 11.53 -10.10
C SER A 89 11.45 12.54 -8.96
N LEU A 90 10.26 12.62 -8.36
CA LEU A 90 9.95 13.50 -7.24
C LEU A 90 9.83 12.77 -5.90
N SER A 91 10.15 11.48 -5.81
CA SER A 91 10.02 10.72 -4.57
C SER A 91 11.23 10.92 -3.66
N PRO A 92 11.10 11.59 -2.48
CA PRO A 92 12.23 11.77 -1.56
C PRO A 92 12.81 10.43 -1.07
N LEU A 93 11.97 9.42 -0.88
CA LEU A 93 12.44 8.08 -0.50
C LEU A 93 13.31 7.45 -1.59
N MET A 94 13.01 7.75 -2.86
CA MET A 94 13.81 7.28 -3.98
C MET A 94 15.16 8.00 -4.06
N TRP A 95 15.20 9.29 -3.78
CA TRP A 95 16.45 10.04 -3.69
C TRP A 95 17.36 9.54 -2.57
N ILE A 96 16.77 9.19 -1.41
CA ILE A 96 17.52 8.55 -0.32
C ILE A 96 18.08 7.20 -0.80
N ASN A 97 17.28 6.40 -1.50
CA ASN A 97 17.72 5.13 -2.07
C ASN A 97 18.88 5.31 -3.06
N PHE A 98 18.77 6.26 -3.98
CA PHE A 98 19.85 6.57 -4.94
C PHE A 98 21.13 7.03 -4.25
N SER A 99 21.02 7.86 -3.23
CA SER A 99 22.18 8.27 -2.43
C SER A 99 22.85 7.08 -1.73
N MET A 100 22.06 6.15 -1.20
CA MET A 100 22.59 4.92 -0.60
C MET A 100 23.23 3.99 -1.64
N ILE A 101 22.62 3.82 -2.81
CA ILE A 101 23.19 3.03 -3.91
C ILE A 101 24.53 3.63 -4.35
N TRP A 102 24.60 4.96 -4.49
CA TRP A 102 25.84 5.64 -4.84
C TRP A 102 26.96 5.37 -3.81
N ILE A 103 26.66 5.42 -2.52
CA ILE A 103 27.62 5.07 -1.46
C ILE A 103 28.05 3.60 -1.57
N LEU A 104 27.11 2.68 -1.81
CA LEU A 104 27.42 1.25 -1.96
C LEU A 104 28.27 0.98 -3.20
N GLU A 105 28.02 1.65 -4.30
CA GLU A 105 28.82 1.58 -5.52
C GLU A 105 30.28 1.97 -5.28
N GLN A 106 30.53 3.02 -4.46
CA GLN A 106 31.87 3.46 -4.12
C GLN A 106 32.57 2.57 -3.07
N THR A 107 31.81 1.78 -2.29
CA THR A 107 32.37 1.07 -1.12
C THR A 107 32.46 -0.45 -1.30
N ILE A 108 31.50 -1.09 -1.96
CA ILE A 108 31.39 -2.56 -2.04
C ILE A 108 31.23 -3.10 -3.47
N ASN A 109 31.56 -2.29 -4.47
CA ASN A 109 31.61 -2.69 -5.88
C ASN A 109 30.31 -3.35 -6.41
N VAL A 110 29.15 -2.76 -6.10
CA VAL A 110 27.87 -3.12 -6.74
C VAL A 110 27.80 -2.42 -8.11
N ASN A 111 27.07 -3.02 -9.06
CA ASN A 111 26.91 -2.43 -10.39
C ASN A 111 25.45 -1.99 -10.64
N PRO A 112 25.06 -0.75 -10.29
CA PRO A 112 23.73 -0.23 -10.54
C PRO A 112 23.46 0.13 -12.01
N HIS A 113 24.48 0.09 -12.87
CA HIS A 113 24.37 0.29 -14.32
C HIS A 113 23.95 -0.97 -15.07
N ASP A 114 23.85 -2.12 -14.36
CA ASP A 114 23.27 -3.35 -14.87
C ASP A 114 21.82 -3.49 -14.41
N ILE A 115 20.93 -3.83 -15.35
CA ILE A 115 19.49 -4.02 -15.04
C ILE A 115 19.26 -5.12 -13.99
N SER A 116 20.17 -6.08 -13.86
CA SER A 116 20.11 -7.16 -12.88
C SER A 116 20.20 -6.70 -11.43
N PHE A 117 20.75 -5.52 -11.16
CA PHE A 117 20.81 -4.90 -9.84
C PHE A 117 19.40 -4.49 -9.32
N TRP A 118 18.55 -3.98 -10.21
CA TRP A 118 17.32 -3.29 -9.83
C TRP A 118 16.23 -4.21 -9.23
N PRO A 119 16.05 -5.47 -9.66
CA PRO A 119 15.17 -6.42 -8.97
C PRO A 119 15.57 -6.68 -7.52
N ILE A 120 16.86 -6.73 -7.23
CA ILE A 120 17.39 -6.91 -5.87
C ILE A 120 17.12 -5.66 -5.04
N ASN A 121 17.44 -4.49 -5.60
CA ASN A 121 17.13 -3.20 -4.98
C ASN A 121 15.62 -3.05 -4.69
N GLN A 122 14.77 -3.53 -5.60
CA GLN A 122 13.32 -3.51 -5.40
C GLN A 122 12.89 -4.35 -4.20
N LEU A 123 13.46 -5.53 -3.98
CA LEU A 123 13.21 -6.35 -2.80
C LEU A 123 13.64 -5.65 -1.51
N ILE A 124 14.82 -5.01 -1.52
CA ILE A 124 15.32 -4.22 -0.39
C ILE A 124 14.38 -3.04 -0.10
N MET A 125 13.98 -2.30 -1.13
CA MET A 125 13.08 -1.17 -0.98
C MET A 125 11.67 -1.59 -0.57
N ALA A 126 11.19 -2.75 -1.01
CA ALA A 126 9.94 -3.33 -0.54
C ALA A 126 9.98 -3.59 0.98
N TYR A 127 11.10 -4.19 1.45
CA TYR A 127 11.33 -4.40 2.87
C TYR A 127 11.34 -3.07 3.65
N VAL A 128 12.12 -2.09 3.22
CA VAL A 128 12.25 -0.78 3.89
C VAL A 128 10.92 -0.04 3.94
N ARG A 129 10.19 0.04 2.82
CA ARG A 129 8.86 0.68 2.78
C ARG A 129 7.88 0.01 3.73
N THR A 130 7.90 -1.31 3.82
CA THR A 130 7.02 -2.05 4.72
C THR A 130 7.39 -1.83 6.18
N VAL A 131 8.68 -1.74 6.53
CA VAL A 131 9.12 -1.34 7.89
C VAL A 131 8.54 0.04 8.25
N ILE A 132 8.66 1.02 7.37
CA ILE A 132 8.13 2.37 7.60
C ILE A 132 6.59 2.34 7.71
N THR A 133 5.91 1.56 6.87
CA THR A 133 4.45 1.34 6.93
C THR A 133 4.03 0.79 8.29
N PHE A 134 4.74 -0.22 8.82
CA PHE A 134 4.48 -0.75 10.15
C PHE A 134 4.70 0.29 11.26
N ILE A 135 5.76 1.08 11.18
CA ILE A 135 6.05 2.13 12.17
C ILE A 135 4.87 3.12 12.25
N PHE A 136 4.43 3.68 11.13
CA PHE A 136 3.31 4.62 11.14
C PHE A 136 1.97 3.96 11.49
N SER A 137 1.78 2.68 11.14
CA SER A 137 0.62 1.90 11.57
C SER A 137 0.58 1.74 13.09
N PHE A 138 1.69 1.38 13.73
CA PHE A 138 1.79 1.31 15.20
C PHE A 138 1.49 2.65 15.86
N TYR A 139 2.01 3.76 15.30
CA TYR A 139 1.68 5.09 15.81
C TYR A 139 0.18 5.39 15.66
N LEU A 140 -0.40 5.22 14.47
CA LEU A 140 -1.82 5.43 14.24
C LEU A 140 -2.67 4.61 15.22
N PHE A 141 -2.45 3.30 15.29
CA PHE A 141 -3.29 2.40 16.09
C PHE A 141 -3.17 2.66 17.58
N SER A 142 -2.02 3.15 18.06
CA SER A 142 -1.87 3.61 19.43
C SER A 142 -2.73 4.85 19.73
N TYR A 143 -2.88 5.77 18.78
CA TYR A 143 -3.74 6.96 18.90
C TYR A 143 -5.23 6.62 18.80
N LEU A 144 -5.58 5.56 18.07
CA LEU A 144 -6.92 4.96 18.06
C LEU A 144 -7.21 4.14 19.33
N ARG A 145 -6.23 4.02 20.27
CA ARG A 145 -6.35 3.35 21.57
C ARG A 145 -6.58 1.85 21.49
N LEU A 146 -6.01 1.22 20.49
CA LEU A 146 -5.97 -0.23 20.44
C LEU A 146 -5.08 -0.77 21.56
N LYS A 147 -5.57 -1.82 22.22
CA LYS A 147 -4.78 -2.62 23.15
C LYS A 147 -3.62 -3.33 22.42
N PRO A 148 -2.55 -3.77 23.10
CA PRO A 148 -1.37 -4.31 22.41
C PRO A 148 -1.67 -5.42 21.39
N ALA A 149 -2.37 -6.48 21.74
CA ALA A 149 -2.64 -7.58 20.81
C ALA A 149 -3.52 -7.15 19.60
N PRO A 150 -4.66 -6.46 19.76
CA PRO A 150 -5.40 -5.87 18.65
C PRO A 150 -4.56 -4.91 17.78
N MET A 151 -3.67 -4.12 18.39
CA MET A 151 -2.78 -3.23 17.66
C MET A 151 -1.80 -4.01 16.76
N PHE A 152 -1.20 -5.10 17.26
CA PHE A 152 -0.37 -6.00 16.47
C PHE A 152 -1.16 -6.63 15.33
N ILE A 153 -2.40 -7.11 15.60
CA ILE A 153 -3.26 -7.70 14.57
C ILE A 153 -3.59 -6.68 13.48
N ALA A 154 -3.97 -5.45 13.83
CA ALA A 154 -4.21 -4.40 12.83
C ALA A 154 -2.98 -4.12 11.97
N THR A 155 -1.80 -4.04 12.61
CA THR A 155 -0.53 -3.78 11.93
C THR A 155 -0.19 -4.91 10.95
N ILE A 156 -0.35 -6.17 11.36
CA ILE A 156 -0.14 -7.35 10.50
C ILE A 156 -1.13 -7.33 9.33
N LEU A 157 -2.42 -7.15 9.60
CA LEU A 157 -3.47 -7.17 8.58
C LEU A 157 -3.27 -6.09 7.52
N TYR A 158 -2.88 -4.88 7.91
CA TYR A 158 -2.62 -3.80 6.98
C TYR A 158 -1.29 -3.96 6.25
N GLY A 159 -0.19 -4.02 6.99
CA GLY A 159 1.16 -3.98 6.43
C GLY A 159 1.60 -5.28 5.74
N MET A 160 0.87 -6.40 5.95
CA MET A 160 1.05 -7.66 5.22
C MET A 160 -0.15 -7.97 4.29
N SER A 161 -1.00 -7.00 4.00
CA SER A 161 -2.08 -7.20 3.04
C SER A 161 -1.53 -7.49 1.63
N THR A 162 -2.33 -8.18 0.82
CA THR A 162 -1.93 -8.53 -0.55
C THR A 162 -1.57 -7.31 -1.40
N VAL A 163 -2.23 -6.17 -1.15
CA VAL A 163 -1.92 -4.90 -1.83
C VAL A 163 -0.51 -4.41 -1.55
N VAL A 164 0.03 -4.66 -0.35
CA VAL A 164 1.39 -4.24 0.02
C VAL A 164 2.44 -4.92 -0.84
N THR A 165 2.37 -6.26 -0.94
CA THR A 165 3.31 -7.02 -1.77
C THR A 165 3.11 -6.75 -3.25
N TYR A 166 1.85 -6.68 -3.70
CA TYR A 166 1.53 -6.39 -5.09
C TYR A 166 2.11 -5.05 -5.53
N TYR A 167 1.88 -3.97 -4.77
CA TYR A 167 2.41 -2.66 -5.11
C TYR A 167 3.94 -2.62 -5.04
N ASN A 168 4.54 -3.16 -4.00
CA ASN A 168 5.98 -3.12 -3.86
C ASN A 168 6.75 -3.84 -4.96
N PHE A 169 6.15 -4.87 -5.59
CA PHE A 169 6.80 -5.62 -6.66
C PHE A 169 6.35 -5.22 -8.07
N THR A 170 5.08 -4.88 -8.27
CA THR A 170 4.56 -4.58 -9.60
C THR A 170 4.64 -3.09 -9.92
N TRP A 171 4.23 -2.24 -8.98
CA TRP A 171 4.23 -0.78 -9.13
C TRP A 171 4.88 -0.15 -7.91
N SER A 172 6.19 -0.27 -7.81
CA SER A 172 6.90 0.01 -6.57
C SER A 172 6.80 1.47 -6.08
N PHE A 173 6.48 2.43 -6.94
CA PHE A 173 6.18 3.80 -6.52
C PHE A 173 4.88 3.90 -5.72
N TYR A 174 3.91 2.99 -5.90
CA TYR A 174 2.71 2.91 -5.07
C TYR A 174 2.99 2.43 -3.65
N GLY A 175 4.11 1.76 -3.41
CA GLY A 175 4.51 1.36 -2.07
C GLY A 175 4.62 2.54 -1.08
N ASN A 176 4.86 3.75 -1.57
CA ASN A 176 4.90 4.95 -0.75
C ASN A 176 3.52 5.33 -0.17
N LEU A 177 2.43 5.03 -0.88
CA LEU A 177 1.06 5.33 -0.43
C LEU A 177 0.69 4.58 0.85
N LEU A 178 1.25 3.38 1.00
CA LEU A 178 1.03 2.55 2.18
C LEU A 178 1.65 3.16 3.44
N ILE A 179 2.64 4.03 3.27
CA ILE A 179 3.25 4.84 4.34
C ILE A 179 2.42 6.10 4.58
N MET A 180 2.05 6.79 3.50
CA MET A 180 1.41 8.11 3.54
C MET A 180 0.06 8.08 4.25
N LEU A 181 -0.76 7.08 3.97
CA LEU A 181 -2.09 6.96 4.54
C LEU A 181 -2.12 6.86 6.07
N PRO A 182 -1.46 5.88 6.72
CA PRO A 182 -1.46 5.81 8.19
C PRO A 182 -0.73 7.00 8.82
N MET A 183 0.30 7.55 8.17
CA MET A 183 1.00 8.75 8.63
C MET A 183 0.08 9.98 8.67
N SER A 184 -0.71 10.20 7.62
CA SER A 184 -1.62 11.34 7.52
C SER A 184 -2.75 11.26 8.54
N ILE A 185 -3.38 10.08 8.71
CA ILE A 185 -4.45 9.89 9.70
C ILE A 185 -3.89 10.01 11.13
N TRP A 186 -2.71 9.43 11.40
CA TRP A 186 -2.03 9.62 12.69
C TRP A 186 -1.73 11.08 12.99
N ALA A 187 -1.26 11.83 12.01
CA ALA A 187 -0.95 13.25 12.16
C ALA A 187 -2.20 14.08 12.50
N ILE A 188 -3.35 13.78 11.89
CA ILE A 188 -4.65 14.39 12.23
C ILE A 188 -5.04 14.06 13.68
N GLU A 189 -5.00 12.80 14.08
CA GLU A 189 -5.32 12.36 15.43
C GLU A 189 -4.40 13.00 16.47
N ARG A 190 -3.12 13.11 16.15
CA ARG A 190 -2.15 13.80 17.00
C ARG A 190 -2.45 15.28 17.16
N PHE A 191 -2.82 15.94 16.07
CA PHE A 191 -3.24 17.35 16.13
C PHE A 191 -4.48 17.53 17.01
N PHE A 192 -5.51 16.70 16.83
CA PHE A 192 -6.75 16.81 17.62
C PHE A 192 -6.54 16.57 19.11
N LYS A 193 -5.62 15.68 19.46
CA LYS A 193 -5.37 15.25 20.85
C LYS A 193 -4.21 15.98 21.54
N GLU A 194 -3.28 16.59 20.78
CA GLU A 194 -2.06 17.20 21.33
C GLU A 194 -1.81 18.63 20.83
N ARG A 195 -2.61 19.16 19.91
CA ARG A 195 -2.38 20.45 19.21
C ARG A 195 -1.07 20.51 18.42
N LYS A 196 -0.48 19.38 18.05
CA LYS A 196 0.80 19.32 17.30
C LYS A 196 0.54 19.10 15.83
N ILE A 197 0.58 20.18 15.04
CA ILE A 197 0.22 20.17 13.62
C ILE A 197 1.38 19.81 12.67
N GLY A 198 2.65 19.90 13.10
CA GLY A 198 3.83 19.79 12.22
C GLY A 198 3.87 18.48 11.41
N TRP A 199 3.50 17.36 12.01
CA TRP A 199 3.43 16.08 11.27
C TRP A 199 2.33 16.04 10.21
N PHE A 200 1.25 16.79 10.40
CA PHE A 200 0.22 16.91 9.37
C PHE A 200 0.77 17.69 8.16
N ILE A 201 1.43 18.83 8.40
CA ILE A 201 2.07 19.60 7.34
C ILE A 201 3.08 18.74 6.59
N PHE A 202 3.94 18.02 7.32
CA PHE A 202 4.93 17.12 6.72
C PHE A 202 4.26 16.01 5.88
N ALA A 203 3.25 15.31 6.41
CA ALA A 203 2.60 14.20 5.73
C ALA A 203 1.93 14.66 4.43
N ILE A 204 1.18 15.77 4.47
CA ILE A 204 0.51 16.29 3.29
C ILE A 204 1.51 16.84 2.27
N ALA A 205 2.52 17.60 2.72
CA ALA A 205 3.57 18.09 1.82
C ALA A 205 4.36 16.96 1.17
N TYR A 206 4.72 15.93 1.94
CA TYR A 206 5.40 14.75 1.43
C TYR A 206 4.57 14.01 0.37
N THR A 207 3.26 13.85 0.60
CA THR A 207 2.34 13.20 -0.36
C THR A 207 2.21 14.01 -1.65
N LEU A 208 1.93 15.32 -1.52
CA LEU A 208 1.80 16.23 -2.66
C LEU A 208 3.09 16.32 -3.49
N PHE A 209 4.23 16.35 -2.83
CA PHE A 209 5.53 16.43 -3.50
C PHE A 209 5.90 15.11 -4.20
N SER A 210 5.66 13.98 -3.52
CA SER A 210 6.07 12.66 -4.02
C SER A 210 5.22 12.15 -5.17
N ASN A 211 3.91 12.43 -5.16
CA ASN A 211 2.99 11.96 -6.19
C ASN A 211 1.68 12.75 -6.17
N PHE A 212 1.59 13.74 -7.07
CA PHE A 212 0.42 14.59 -7.22
C PHE A 212 -0.86 13.81 -7.50
N TYR A 213 -0.79 12.75 -8.30
CA TYR A 213 -1.96 11.97 -8.71
C TYR A 213 -2.60 11.24 -7.53
N PHE A 214 -1.80 10.58 -6.69
CA PHE A 214 -2.32 9.90 -5.52
C PHE A 214 -2.63 10.83 -4.36
N SER A 215 -2.10 12.04 -4.36
CA SER A 215 -2.52 13.07 -3.40
C SER A 215 -4.02 13.39 -3.55
N TYR A 216 -4.58 13.27 -4.74
CA TYR A 216 -6.02 13.35 -5.00
C TYR A 216 -6.79 12.23 -4.28
N TYR A 217 -6.34 10.98 -4.38
CA TYR A 217 -6.96 9.85 -3.67
C TYR A 217 -6.93 10.06 -2.14
N GLU A 218 -5.78 10.44 -1.61
CA GLU A 218 -5.64 10.67 -0.18
C GLU A 218 -6.43 11.88 0.29
N ALA A 219 -6.51 12.95 -0.50
CA ALA A 219 -7.33 14.11 -0.17
C ALA A 219 -8.81 13.74 0.00
N ILE A 220 -9.35 12.86 -0.85
CA ILE A 220 -10.72 12.36 -0.71
C ILE A 220 -10.89 11.63 0.64
N VAL A 221 -10.02 10.67 0.94
CA VAL A 221 -10.18 9.83 2.14
C VAL A 221 -9.88 10.61 3.42
N ILE A 222 -8.85 11.44 3.42
CA ILE A 222 -8.52 12.32 4.54
C ILE A 222 -9.65 13.35 4.75
N GLY A 223 -10.23 13.85 3.66
CA GLY A 223 -11.39 14.73 3.71
C GLY A 223 -12.60 14.06 4.38
N PHE A 224 -12.94 12.83 3.97
CA PHE A 224 -14.01 12.06 4.63
C PHE A 224 -13.71 11.77 6.09
N TYR A 225 -12.48 11.39 6.40
CA TYR A 225 -12.05 11.20 7.79
C TYR A 225 -12.21 12.47 8.62
N PHE A 226 -11.77 13.61 8.07
CA PHE A 226 -11.91 14.91 8.71
C PHE A 226 -13.39 15.30 8.90
N ILE A 227 -14.24 15.15 7.86
CA ILE A 227 -15.67 15.45 7.93
C ILE A 227 -16.33 14.67 9.05
N TYR A 228 -16.06 13.37 9.16
CA TYR A 228 -16.58 12.58 10.27
C TYR A 228 -16.11 13.09 11.63
N ARG A 229 -14.81 13.34 11.78
CA ARG A 229 -14.19 13.83 13.02
C ARG A 229 -14.62 15.26 13.38
N PHE A 230 -15.02 16.04 12.38
CA PHE A 230 -15.59 17.37 12.56
C PHE A 230 -17.07 17.29 12.97
N ALA A 231 -17.86 16.46 12.31
CA ALA A 231 -19.28 16.30 12.61
C ALA A 231 -19.51 15.64 13.98
N ILE A 232 -18.74 14.63 14.31
CA ILE A 232 -18.81 13.84 15.54
C ILE A 232 -17.46 13.91 16.26
N PRO A 233 -17.22 14.93 17.11
CA PRO A 233 -15.96 15.06 17.85
C PRO A 233 -15.77 13.90 18.83
N HIS A 234 -14.54 13.47 19.04
CA HIS A 234 -14.21 12.49 20.06
C HIS A 234 -14.01 13.18 21.41
N GLU A 235 -14.45 12.54 22.50
CA GLU A 235 -14.42 13.07 23.88
C GLU A 235 -13.01 13.55 24.35
N LYS A 236 -11.95 13.00 23.77
CA LYS A 236 -10.55 13.29 24.12
C LYS A 236 -9.87 14.29 23.18
N ASP A 237 -10.64 14.93 22.32
CA ASP A 237 -10.12 16.01 21.50
C ASP A 237 -9.97 17.26 22.36
N ILE A 238 -8.76 17.82 22.38
CA ILE A 238 -8.48 19.07 23.09
C ILE A 238 -8.63 20.30 22.19
N VAL A 239 -8.65 20.08 20.87
CA VAL A 239 -8.85 21.12 19.86
C VAL A 239 -10.35 21.24 19.60
N ASN A 240 -10.88 22.47 19.73
CA ASN A 240 -12.30 22.69 19.49
C ASN A 240 -12.65 22.56 17.98
N ARG A 241 -13.95 22.39 17.68
CA ARG A 241 -14.46 22.08 16.34
C ARG A 241 -13.98 23.08 15.27
N TRP A 242 -14.13 24.39 15.53
CA TRP A 242 -13.75 25.42 14.56
C TRP A 242 -12.25 25.60 14.43
N GLN A 243 -11.50 25.41 15.50
CA GLN A 243 -10.04 25.41 15.45
C GLN A 243 -9.51 24.24 14.61
N LYS A 244 -10.16 23.05 14.65
CA LYS A 244 -9.81 21.94 13.77
C LYS A 244 -9.90 22.36 12.30
N LEU A 245 -11.01 22.97 11.90
CA LEU A 245 -11.21 23.42 10.52
C LEU A 245 -10.18 24.47 10.11
N TYR A 246 -10.12 25.57 10.86
CA TYR A 246 -9.25 26.71 10.53
C TYR A 246 -7.77 26.29 10.45
N ILE A 247 -7.27 25.59 11.47
CA ILE A 247 -5.84 25.22 11.52
C ILE A 247 -5.51 24.19 10.44
N LEU A 248 -6.39 23.21 10.17
CA LEU A 248 -6.13 22.24 9.09
C LEU A 248 -6.16 22.88 7.71
N VAL A 249 -7.05 23.83 7.46
CA VAL A 249 -7.05 24.59 6.20
C VAL A 249 -5.74 25.36 6.04
N CYS A 250 -5.32 26.13 7.05
CA CYS A 250 -4.04 26.85 7.02
C CYS A 250 -2.84 25.91 6.85
N ALA A 251 -2.85 24.78 7.56
CA ALA A 251 -1.78 23.77 7.46
C ALA A 251 -1.74 23.10 6.08
N THR A 252 -2.90 22.83 5.46
CA THR A 252 -2.98 22.30 4.10
C THR A 252 -2.44 23.32 3.08
N LEU A 253 -2.82 24.60 3.19
CA LEU A 253 -2.27 25.64 2.35
C LEU A 253 -0.75 25.77 2.49
N LEU A 254 -0.23 25.70 3.71
CA LEU A 254 1.21 25.70 3.96
C LEU A 254 1.88 24.44 3.34
N SER A 255 1.23 23.28 3.44
CA SER A 255 1.74 22.04 2.82
C SER A 255 1.80 22.16 1.30
N VAL A 256 0.79 22.77 0.67
CA VAL A 256 0.79 23.07 -0.79
C VAL A 256 1.95 23.99 -1.13
N LEU A 257 2.18 25.06 -0.38
CA LEU A 257 3.29 26.00 -0.64
C LEU A 257 4.66 25.31 -0.51
N VAL A 258 4.84 24.47 0.50
CA VAL A 258 6.10 23.71 0.71
C VAL A 258 6.35 22.70 -0.42
N SER A 259 5.28 22.12 -0.98
CA SER A 259 5.35 21.11 -2.02
C SER A 259 5.11 21.65 -3.44
N ILE A 260 5.06 22.97 -3.63
CA ILE A 260 4.63 23.59 -4.88
C ILE A 260 5.40 23.12 -6.12
N TYR A 261 6.71 22.88 -6.00
CA TYR A 261 7.53 22.40 -7.10
C TYR A 261 7.07 21.00 -7.55
N GLY A 262 6.92 20.04 -6.62
CA GLY A 262 6.48 18.69 -6.95
C GLY A 262 5.05 18.65 -7.49
N LEU A 263 4.17 19.43 -6.88
CA LEU A 263 2.77 19.54 -7.30
C LEU A 263 2.66 20.17 -8.71
N TYR A 264 3.36 21.28 -8.97
CA TYR A 264 3.37 21.93 -10.28
C TYR A 264 3.94 21.02 -11.36
N THR A 265 5.09 20.40 -11.12
CA THR A 265 5.75 19.50 -12.06
C THR A 265 4.83 18.32 -12.40
N GLY A 266 4.18 17.72 -11.40
CA GLY A 266 3.26 16.61 -11.60
C GLY A 266 2.00 17.00 -12.36
N ILE A 267 1.35 18.11 -12.01
CA ILE A 267 0.15 18.61 -12.69
C ILE A 267 0.49 18.97 -14.14
N SER A 268 1.59 19.68 -14.38
CA SER A 268 2.04 20.06 -15.71
C SER A 268 2.32 18.82 -16.57
N SER A 269 2.94 17.79 -16.01
CA SER A 269 3.15 16.50 -16.69
C SER A 269 1.82 15.83 -17.09
N PHE A 270 0.83 15.89 -16.20
CA PHE A 270 -0.48 15.31 -16.47
C PHE A 270 -1.25 16.06 -17.55
N LEU A 271 -1.22 17.39 -17.53
CA LEU A 271 -1.93 18.24 -18.51
C LEU A 271 -1.33 18.14 -19.92
N ASP A 272 -0.02 17.90 -20.01
CA ASP A 272 0.66 17.71 -21.31
C ASP A 272 0.48 16.29 -21.88
N ASN A 273 -0.28 15.43 -21.22
CA ASN A 273 -0.46 14.03 -21.62
C ASN A 273 -1.86 13.79 -22.20
N ASP A 274 -1.95 13.61 -23.52
CA ASP A 274 -3.20 13.34 -24.23
C ASP A 274 -3.87 12.01 -23.90
N ARG A 275 -3.22 11.15 -23.12
CA ARG A 275 -3.73 9.82 -22.73
C ARG A 275 -5.03 9.86 -21.91
N ALA A 276 -5.36 11.01 -21.31
CA ALA A 276 -6.58 11.19 -20.54
C ALA A 276 -7.87 11.20 -21.40
N GLN A 277 -7.73 11.33 -22.71
CA GLN A 277 -8.84 11.48 -23.64
C GLN A 277 -9.14 10.19 -24.42
N ASN A 278 -9.42 9.08 -23.74
CA ASN A 278 -9.90 7.89 -24.44
C ASN A 278 -11.44 7.88 -24.45
N PRO A 279 -12.11 8.35 -25.54
CA PRO A 279 -13.56 8.51 -25.58
C PRO A 279 -14.35 7.20 -25.70
N ASN A 280 -13.67 6.06 -25.84
CA ASN A 280 -14.29 4.79 -26.22
C ASN A 280 -14.46 3.78 -25.08
N PHE A 281 -14.18 4.11 -23.82
CA PHE A 281 -14.40 3.15 -22.77
C PHE A 281 -15.85 3.21 -22.25
N LYS A 282 -16.48 2.03 -22.13
CA LYS A 282 -17.81 1.89 -21.54
C LYS A 282 -17.68 1.53 -20.08
N ILE A 283 -18.24 2.36 -19.20
CA ILE A 283 -18.38 2.03 -17.78
C ILE A 283 -19.60 1.14 -17.62
N THR A 284 -19.43 -0.06 -17.11
CA THR A 284 -20.56 -0.88 -16.65
C THR A 284 -21.03 -0.41 -15.28
N PHE A 285 -22.32 -0.50 -15.00
CA PHE A 285 -22.86 -0.01 -13.73
C PHE A 285 -22.38 -0.86 -12.55
N PHE A 286 -22.44 -2.18 -12.70
CA PHE A 286 -22.02 -3.12 -11.64
C PHE A 286 -20.83 -3.96 -12.06
N THR A 287 -19.99 -4.29 -11.07
CA THR A 287 -18.96 -5.33 -11.16
C THR A 287 -19.36 -6.50 -10.28
N ASN A 288 -19.33 -7.72 -10.83
CA ASN A 288 -19.54 -8.92 -10.04
C ASN A 288 -18.27 -9.27 -9.26
N LEU A 289 -18.27 -9.01 -7.96
CA LEU A 289 -17.13 -9.30 -7.06
C LEU A 289 -17.05 -10.77 -6.64
N PHE A 290 -17.93 -11.62 -7.10
CA PHE A 290 -17.98 -13.04 -6.79
C PHE A 290 -17.53 -13.92 -7.97
N GLU A 291 -17.22 -13.33 -9.12
CA GLU A 291 -16.60 -14.02 -10.24
C GLU A 291 -15.16 -14.44 -9.92
N THR A 292 -14.70 -15.52 -10.56
CA THR A 292 -13.37 -16.11 -10.31
C THR A 292 -12.20 -15.13 -10.46
N ASN A 293 -12.31 -14.17 -11.38
CA ASN A 293 -11.25 -13.17 -11.65
C ASN A 293 -11.33 -11.91 -10.78
N TYR A 294 -12.45 -11.69 -10.07
CA TYR A 294 -12.69 -10.50 -9.25
C TYR A 294 -13.21 -10.85 -7.86
N ASN A 295 -13.02 -12.10 -7.41
CA ASN A 295 -13.53 -12.54 -6.13
C ASN A 295 -12.82 -11.85 -4.97
N ILE A 296 -13.57 -11.03 -4.24
CA ILE A 296 -13.05 -10.21 -3.15
C ILE A 296 -12.51 -11.03 -1.96
N PHE A 297 -12.91 -12.30 -1.85
CA PHE A 297 -12.46 -13.21 -0.79
C PHE A 297 -11.28 -14.08 -1.17
N ALA A 298 -11.06 -14.32 -2.46
CA ALA A 298 -10.06 -15.28 -2.89
C ALA A 298 -9.03 -14.72 -3.89
N ASP A 299 -9.45 -13.80 -4.71
CA ASP A 299 -8.66 -13.32 -5.84
C ASP A 299 -8.98 -11.86 -6.14
N GLY A 300 -9.20 -11.07 -5.10
CA GLY A 300 -9.35 -9.63 -5.25
C GLY A 300 -8.12 -9.06 -5.92
N PHE A 301 -8.29 -8.36 -7.02
CA PHE A 301 -7.23 -7.85 -7.89
C PHE A 301 -6.05 -7.19 -7.14
N TYR A 302 -6.32 -6.56 -5.99
CA TYR A 302 -5.30 -5.95 -5.14
C TYR A 302 -5.40 -6.35 -3.68
N ILE A 303 -6.58 -6.71 -3.18
CA ILE A 303 -6.81 -7.04 -1.79
C ILE A 303 -7.79 -8.21 -1.66
N THR A 304 -7.47 -9.11 -0.74
CA THR A 304 -8.38 -10.17 -0.29
C THR A 304 -8.95 -9.77 1.06
N ILE A 305 -10.29 -9.69 1.16
CA ILE A 305 -10.97 -9.36 2.41
C ILE A 305 -11.07 -10.61 3.28
N SER A 306 -10.65 -10.48 4.53
CA SER A 306 -10.82 -11.55 5.52
C SER A 306 -12.31 -11.78 5.85
N PHE A 307 -12.72 -13.03 6.02
CA PHE A 307 -14.05 -13.39 6.51
C PHE A 307 -14.39 -12.73 7.86
N ILE A 308 -13.38 -12.53 8.70
CA ILE A 308 -13.55 -11.84 9.99
C ILE A 308 -13.98 -10.38 9.81
N ALA A 309 -13.59 -9.72 8.72
CA ALA A 309 -14.07 -8.36 8.44
C ALA A 309 -15.57 -8.30 8.21
N ILE A 310 -16.12 -9.30 7.52
CA ILE A 310 -17.57 -9.40 7.29
C ILE A 310 -18.30 -9.66 8.61
N ILE A 311 -17.79 -10.57 9.44
CA ILE A 311 -18.37 -10.82 10.77
C ILE A 311 -18.36 -9.53 11.60
N ALA A 312 -17.25 -8.80 11.61
CA ALA A 312 -17.14 -7.53 12.31
C ALA A 312 -18.14 -6.49 11.79
N LEU A 313 -18.33 -6.36 10.48
CA LEU A 313 -19.30 -5.42 9.89
C LEU A 313 -20.73 -5.64 10.37
N PHE A 314 -21.14 -6.89 10.55
CA PHE A 314 -22.50 -7.23 10.98
C PHE A 314 -22.69 -7.28 12.51
N CYS A 315 -21.63 -7.04 13.30
CA CYS A 315 -21.74 -6.89 14.77
C CYS A 315 -22.20 -5.48 15.15
N PHE A 316 -23.46 -5.14 14.86
CA PHE A 316 -24.02 -3.80 15.03
C PHE A 316 -23.95 -3.28 16.48
N LYS A 317 -23.97 -4.14 17.47
CA LYS A 317 -23.84 -3.75 18.88
C LYS A 317 -22.56 -2.95 19.14
N LEU A 318 -21.46 -3.24 18.44
CA LEU A 318 -20.18 -2.56 18.62
C LEU A 318 -20.11 -1.16 17.98
N TYR A 319 -21.13 -0.76 17.20
CA TYR A 319 -21.22 0.59 16.62
C TYR A 319 -21.42 1.69 17.66
N GLN A 320 -21.69 1.35 18.92
CA GLN A 320 -21.65 2.29 20.04
C GLN A 320 -20.25 2.83 20.31
N HIS A 321 -19.19 2.09 19.95
CA HIS A 321 -17.80 2.53 20.12
C HIS A 321 -17.39 3.44 18.98
N TYR A 322 -16.87 4.61 19.33
CA TYR A 322 -16.58 5.71 18.41
C TYR A 322 -15.75 5.27 17.17
N TYR A 323 -14.54 4.72 17.39
CA TYR A 323 -13.69 4.30 16.29
C TYR A 323 -14.20 3.07 15.56
N TYR A 324 -14.90 2.17 16.25
CA TYR A 324 -15.56 1.05 15.60
C TYR A 324 -16.57 1.53 14.57
N LYS A 325 -17.45 2.45 14.97
CA LYS A 325 -18.45 3.05 14.09
C LYS A 325 -17.81 3.76 12.90
N LEU A 326 -16.76 4.56 13.14
CA LEU A 326 -16.05 5.27 12.08
C LEU A 326 -15.49 4.31 11.03
N PHE A 327 -14.72 3.30 11.45
CA PHE A 327 -14.10 2.36 10.52
C PHE A 327 -15.07 1.36 9.91
N ALA A 328 -16.16 1.01 10.60
CA ALA A 328 -17.24 0.22 10.04
C ALA A 328 -17.97 0.98 8.91
N ILE A 329 -18.31 2.25 9.13
CA ILE A 329 -18.92 3.10 8.09
C ILE A 329 -17.96 3.27 6.89
N ALA A 330 -16.68 3.55 7.15
CA ALA A 330 -15.67 3.64 6.09
C ALA A 330 -15.57 2.33 5.30
N THR A 331 -15.54 1.18 5.97
CA THR A 331 -15.50 -0.13 5.33
C THR A 331 -16.76 -0.40 4.51
N TRP A 332 -17.96 -0.03 5.01
CA TRP A 332 -19.21 -0.17 4.25
C TRP A 332 -19.18 0.68 2.98
N ILE A 333 -18.77 1.94 3.06
CA ILE A 333 -18.70 2.84 1.89
C ILE A 333 -17.76 2.25 0.84
N LEU A 334 -16.58 1.82 1.24
CA LEU A 334 -15.58 1.26 0.33
C LEU A 334 -16.00 -0.10 -0.24
N LEU A 335 -16.61 -0.96 0.58
CA LEU A 335 -17.08 -2.27 0.15
C LEU A 335 -18.26 -2.15 -0.82
N ILE A 336 -19.28 -1.35 -0.49
CA ILE A 336 -20.40 -1.09 -1.38
C ILE A 336 -19.92 -0.39 -2.64
N GLY A 337 -19.05 0.62 -2.51
CA GLY A 337 -18.45 1.33 -3.64
C GLY A 337 -17.74 0.39 -4.61
N SER A 338 -17.10 -0.67 -4.11
CA SER A 338 -16.37 -1.63 -4.95
C SER A 338 -17.25 -2.41 -5.95
N PHE A 339 -18.57 -2.47 -5.74
CA PHE A 339 -19.52 -3.04 -6.70
C PHE A 339 -19.81 -2.12 -7.89
N PHE A 340 -19.43 -0.84 -7.80
CA PHE A 340 -19.74 0.16 -8.82
C PHE A 340 -18.49 0.64 -9.55
N GLN A 341 -18.42 0.46 -10.86
CA GLN A 341 -17.29 0.98 -11.65
C GLN A 341 -17.20 2.51 -11.63
N TRP A 342 -18.30 3.20 -11.43
CA TRP A 342 -18.30 4.64 -11.23
C TRP A 342 -17.54 5.11 -10.00
N PHE A 343 -17.55 4.31 -8.95
CA PHE A 343 -16.75 4.56 -7.74
C PHE A 343 -15.24 4.44 -8.06
N ASP A 344 -14.86 3.38 -8.78
CA ASP A 344 -13.49 3.19 -9.25
C ASP A 344 -13.04 4.35 -10.16
N SER A 345 -13.93 4.81 -11.06
CA SER A 345 -13.70 5.94 -11.95
C SER A 345 -13.57 7.27 -11.20
N ALA A 346 -14.39 7.50 -10.18
CA ALA A 346 -14.33 8.72 -9.36
C ALA A 346 -12.97 8.89 -8.67
N PHE A 347 -12.41 7.80 -8.13
CA PHE A 347 -11.05 7.83 -7.60
C PHE A 347 -9.99 8.05 -8.69
N ASN A 348 -10.26 7.69 -9.94
CA ASN A 348 -9.34 7.89 -11.06
C ASN A 348 -9.64 9.19 -11.85
N GLY A 349 -10.16 10.23 -11.19
CA GLY A 349 -10.47 11.51 -11.84
C GLY A 349 -11.53 11.40 -12.91
N PHE A 350 -12.55 10.56 -12.70
CA PHE A 350 -13.63 10.23 -13.63
C PHE A 350 -13.18 9.65 -14.98
N SER A 351 -11.98 9.09 -15.03
CA SER A 351 -11.45 8.37 -16.18
C SER A 351 -11.67 6.85 -16.06
N LEU A 352 -10.87 6.04 -16.76
CA LEU A 352 -10.98 4.58 -16.79
C LEU A 352 -11.06 3.99 -15.36
N PRO A 353 -12.06 3.12 -15.05
CA PRO A 353 -12.20 2.52 -13.74
C PRO A 353 -10.95 1.74 -13.33
N GLN A 354 -10.37 2.07 -12.19
CA GLN A 354 -9.20 1.38 -11.64
C GLN A 354 -9.28 1.29 -10.12
N ARG A 355 -9.05 0.10 -9.56
CA ARG A 355 -9.16 -0.18 -8.13
C ARG A 355 -7.90 0.17 -7.34
N ARG A 356 -7.22 1.25 -7.67
CA ARG A 356 -5.99 1.66 -6.97
C ARG A 356 -6.24 2.15 -5.55
N TRP A 357 -7.48 2.49 -5.20
CA TRP A 357 -7.92 2.95 -3.89
C TRP A 357 -8.06 1.83 -2.84
N VAL A 358 -7.90 0.55 -3.21
CA VAL A 358 -8.15 -0.60 -2.30
C VAL A 358 -7.27 -0.63 -1.06
N TYR A 359 -6.14 0.10 -1.02
CA TYR A 359 -5.33 0.22 0.19
C TYR A 359 -6.06 0.96 1.32
N PHE A 360 -7.06 1.80 1.03
CA PHE A 360 -7.97 2.35 2.02
C PHE A 360 -8.85 1.28 2.66
N LEU A 361 -9.36 0.35 1.83
CA LEU A 361 -10.13 -0.79 2.30
C LEU A 361 -9.26 -1.70 3.16
N ALA A 362 -7.99 -1.92 2.79
CA ALA A 362 -7.05 -2.68 3.59
C ALA A 362 -6.85 -2.07 4.98
N LEU A 363 -6.68 -0.75 5.09
CA LEU A 363 -6.54 -0.07 6.37
C LEU A 363 -7.84 -0.13 7.19
N SER A 364 -8.99 0.17 6.58
CA SER A 364 -10.26 0.23 7.28
C SER A 364 -10.68 -1.13 7.83
N THR A 365 -10.55 -2.20 7.06
CA THR A 365 -10.84 -3.58 7.51
C THR A 365 -9.88 -4.03 8.60
N SER A 366 -8.60 -3.67 8.52
CA SER A 366 -7.59 -4.02 9.52
C SER A 366 -7.91 -3.41 10.88
N VAL A 367 -8.28 -2.13 10.91
CA VAL A 367 -8.68 -1.44 12.14
C VAL A 367 -10.00 -1.99 12.66
N LEU A 368 -10.97 -2.25 11.79
CA LEU A 368 -12.27 -2.80 12.15
C LEU A 368 -12.14 -4.17 12.83
N ILE A 369 -11.34 -5.08 12.26
CA ILE A 369 -11.07 -6.40 12.84
C ILE A 369 -10.40 -6.27 14.22
N ALA A 370 -9.42 -5.39 14.34
CA ALA A 370 -8.72 -5.20 15.60
C ALA A 370 -9.64 -4.64 16.70
N LEU A 371 -10.50 -3.69 16.36
CA LEU A 371 -11.51 -3.15 17.28
C LEU A 371 -12.56 -4.21 17.62
N PHE A 372 -12.97 -5.05 16.68
CA PHE A 372 -13.83 -6.20 16.94
C PHE A 372 -13.22 -7.14 17.98
N ILE A 373 -11.94 -7.50 17.83
CA ILE A 373 -11.24 -8.35 18.80
C ILE A 373 -11.10 -7.64 20.15
N GLN A 374 -10.88 -6.34 20.17
CA GLN A 374 -10.78 -5.55 21.41
C GLN A 374 -12.06 -5.58 22.24
N HIS A 375 -13.21 -5.60 21.57
CA HIS A 375 -14.54 -5.58 22.17
C HIS A 375 -15.25 -6.95 22.12
N LEU A 376 -14.53 -8.01 21.82
CA LEU A 376 -15.07 -9.36 21.63
C LEU A 376 -15.86 -9.85 22.86
N SER A 377 -15.47 -9.44 24.08
CA SER A 377 -16.17 -9.80 25.33
C SER A 377 -17.58 -9.22 25.45
N GLU A 378 -17.92 -8.20 24.67
CA GLU A 378 -19.23 -7.54 24.70
C GLU A 378 -20.27 -8.26 23.81
N ILE A 379 -19.79 -9.13 22.91
CA ILE A 379 -20.63 -9.85 21.95
C ILE A 379 -21.24 -11.07 22.62
N SER A 380 -22.51 -11.34 22.34
CA SER A 380 -23.17 -12.58 22.75
C SER A 380 -22.89 -13.72 21.76
N ILE A 381 -22.96 -14.95 22.25
CA ILE A 381 -22.80 -16.14 21.40
C ILE A 381 -23.84 -16.14 20.28
N LYS A 382 -25.11 -15.75 20.59
CA LYS A 382 -26.16 -15.72 19.57
C LYS A 382 -25.88 -14.72 18.44
N GLU A 383 -25.46 -13.50 18.78
CA GLU A 383 -25.08 -12.48 17.80
C GLU A 383 -23.91 -12.95 16.92
N TYR A 384 -22.89 -13.54 17.54
CA TYR A 384 -21.75 -14.05 16.79
C TYR A 384 -22.13 -15.18 15.85
N THR A 385 -22.82 -16.22 16.35
CA THR A 385 -23.16 -17.39 15.54
C THR A 385 -24.11 -17.05 14.39
N PHE A 386 -25.02 -16.10 14.59
CA PHE A 386 -25.94 -15.66 13.54
C PHE A 386 -25.18 -15.16 12.29
N VAL A 387 -24.07 -14.45 12.48
CA VAL A 387 -23.25 -13.92 11.37
C VAL A 387 -22.17 -14.92 10.96
N ALA A 388 -21.52 -15.58 11.92
CA ALA A 388 -20.36 -16.43 11.66
C ALA A 388 -20.72 -17.72 10.91
N ILE A 389 -21.90 -18.31 11.17
CA ILE A 389 -22.33 -19.57 10.51
C ILE A 389 -22.45 -19.38 8.98
N PRO A 390 -23.20 -18.41 8.44
CA PRO A 390 -23.28 -18.19 7.00
C PRO A 390 -21.91 -17.95 6.36
N VAL A 391 -21.06 -17.16 7.02
CA VAL A 391 -19.70 -16.86 6.53
C VAL A 391 -18.82 -18.12 6.53
N PHE A 392 -18.93 -18.94 7.58
CA PHE A 392 -18.23 -20.22 7.69
C PHE A 392 -18.65 -21.21 6.58
N ILE A 393 -19.97 -21.35 6.38
CA ILE A 393 -20.53 -22.23 5.33
C ILE A 393 -20.05 -21.76 3.95
N TYR A 394 -20.14 -20.45 3.67
CA TYR A 394 -19.64 -19.88 2.42
C TYR A 394 -18.15 -20.20 2.20
N GLY A 395 -17.32 -19.95 3.21
CA GLY A 395 -15.88 -20.22 3.14
C GLY A 395 -15.59 -21.72 2.92
N PHE A 396 -16.32 -22.62 3.57
CA PHE A 396 -16.18 -24.06 3.40
C PHE A 396 -16.57 -24.52 1.99
N ILE A 397 -17.72 -24.06 1.49
CA ILE A 397 -18.17 -24.35 0.11
C ILE A 397 -17.15 -23.81 -0.91
N PHE A 398 -16.68 -22.58 -0.69
CA PHE A 398 -15.69 -21.99 -1.59
C PHE A 398 -14.39 -22.81 -1.65
N ILE A 399 -13.88 -23.28 -0.50
CA ILE A 399 -12.69 -24.13 -0.46
C ILE A 399 -12.94 -25.46 -1.20
N ALA A 400 -14.13 -26.06 -1.00
CA ALA A 400 -14.49 -27.35 -1.60
C ALA A 400 -14.64 -27.27 -3.14
N LEU A 401 -15.11 -26.13 -3.65
CA LEU A 401 -15.33 -25.90 -5.08
C LEU A 401 -14.15 -25.21 -5.79
N SER A 402 -13.16 -24.72 -5.05
CA SER A 402 -12.04 -23.98 -5.63
C SER A 402 -11.02 -24.93 -6.23
N GLU A 403 -10.70 -24.75 -7.50
CA GLU A 403 -9.58 -25.42 -8.18
C GLU A 403 -8.21 -24.90 -7.73
N ARG A 404 -8.18 -23.75 -7.04
CA ARG A 404 -6.96 -23.06 -6.59
C ARG A 404 -6.59 -23.46 -5.17
N SER A 405 -5.29 -23.48 -4.88
CA SER A 405 -4.80 -23.65 -3.52
C SER A 405 -5.10 -22.41 -2.68
N VAL A 406 -6.12 -22.50 -1.82
CA VAL A 406 -6.55 -21.43 -0.91
C VAL A 406 -6.26 -21.79 0.55
N LYS A 407 -5.02 -22.22 0.82
CA LYS A 407 -4.59 -22.71 2.16
C LYS A 407 -4.87 -21.73 3.29
N TRP A 408 -4.76 -20.43 3.04
CA TRP A 408 -5.01 -19.38 4.01
C TRP A 408 -6.48 -19.35 4.48
N MET A 409 -7.43 -19.83 3.66
CA MET A 409 -8.84 -19.88 4.04
C MET A 409 -9.11 -20.89 5.16
N PHE A 410 -8.36 -21.99 5.22
CA PHE A 410 -8.45 -22.91 6.36
C PHE A 410 -8.09 -22.19 7.67
N VAL A 411 -7.06 -21.35 7.66
CA VAL A 411 -6.70 -20.55 8.83
C VAL A 411 -7.80 -19.55 9.18
N ALA A 412 -8.45 -18.94 8.18
CA ALA A 412 -9.58 -18.05 8.40
C ALA A 412 -10.78 -18.77 9.04
N LEU A 413 -11.10 -20.02 8.62
CA LEU A 413 -12.14 -20.83 9.25
C LEU A 413 -11.77 -21.23 10.68
N ILE A 414 -10.50 -21.59 10.93
CA ILE A 414 -10.00 -21.86 12.29
C ILE A 414 -10.15 -20.62 13.16
N LEU A 415 -9.83 -19.43 12.64
CA LEU A 415 -10.02 -18.17 13.37
C LEU A 415 -11.48 -17.94 13.76
N ILE A 416 -12.45 -18.22 12.89
CA ILE A 416 -13.88 -18.13 13.22
C ILE A 416 -14.22 -19.03 14.42
N ILE A 417 -13.72 -20.26 14.43
CA ILE A 417 -13.94 -21.22 15.54
C ILE A 417 -13.26 -20.74 16.82
N VAL A 418 -12.02 -20.28 16.74
CA VAL A 418 -11.27 -19.77 17.90
C VAL A 418 -11.97 -18.55 18.51
N LEU A 419 -12.47 -17.64 17.70
CA LEU A 419 -13.23 -16.47 18.17
C LEU A 419 -14.54 -16.89 18.84
N PHE A 420 -15.23 -17.90 18.32
CA PHE A 420 -16.41 -18.48 18.98
C PHE A 420 -16.05 -19.02 20.38
N ILE A 421 -14.96 -19.77 20.50
CA ILE A 421 -14.47 -20.29 21.80
C ILE A 421 -14.17 -19.14 22.76
N PHE A 422 -13.57 -18.06 22.29
CA PHE A 422 -13.24 -16.91 23.12
C PHE A 422 -14.49 -16.14 23.57
N ILE A 423 -15.51 -16.05 22.76
CA ILE A 423 -16.79 -15.45 23.16
C ILE A 423 -17.49 -16.32 24.19
N LYS A 424 -17.45 -17.65 24.01
CA LYS A 424 -18.03 -18.60 24.95
C LYS A 424 -17.31 -18.60 26.30
N TYR A 425 -15.98 -18.56 26.27
CA TYR A 425 -15.12 -18.60 27.46
C TYR A 425 -14.37 -17.28 27.64
N LYS A 426 -15.08 -16.22 28.01
CA LYS A 426 -14.55 -14.83 28.10
C LYS A 426 -13.29 -14.70 28.96
N SER A 427 -13.07 -15.59 29.94
CA SER A 427 -11.85 -15.66 30.76
C SER A 427 -10.57 -15.92 29.94
N LEU A 428 -10.70 -16.53 28.75
CA LEU A 428 -9.55 -16.75 27.86
C LEU A 428 -9.02 -15.44 27.28
N LEU A 429 -9.87 -14.43 27.08
CA LEU A 429 -9.50 -13.12 26.57
C LEU A 429 -8.53 -12.35 27.49
N THR A 430 -8.53 -12.69 28.79
CA THR A 430 -7.60 -12.07 29.76
C THR A 430 -6.24 -12.74 29.80
N ARG A 431 -6.09 -13.93 29.21
CA ARG A 431 -4.83 -14.68 29.19
C ARG A 431 -3.91 -14.22 28.08
N THR A 432 -2.72 -13.78 28.42
CA THR A 432 -1.72 -13.32 27.44
C THR A 432 -1.41 -14.37 26.37
N SER A 433 -1.29 -15.66 26.76
CA SER A 433 -1.03 -16.75 25.83
C SER A 433 -2.10 -16.90 24.76
N MET A 434 -3.37 -16.66 25.10
CA MET A 434 -4.48 -16.73 24.16
C MET A 434 -4.46 -15.53 23.19
N MET A 435 -4.09 -14.35 23.65
CA MET A 435 -3.91 -13.19 22.78
C MET A 435 -2.72 -13.37 21.84
N VAL A 436 -1.62 -13.98 22.30
CA VAL A 436 -0.49 -14.35 21.44
C VAL A 436 -0.93 -15.37 20.39
N LEU A 437 -1.72 -16.38 20.74
CA LEU A 437 -2.27 -17.34 19.79
C LEU A 437 -3.05 -16.65 18.66
N LEU A 438 -3.92 -15.67 18.99
CA LEU A 438 -4.64 -14.90 17.98
C LEU A 438 -3.69 -14.13 17.05
N VAL A 439 -2.69 -13.47 17.60
CA VAL A 439 -1.69 -12.75 16.79
C VAL A 439 -0.97 -13.72 15.84
N VAL A 440 -0.57 -14.89 16.31
CA VAL A 440 0.10 -15.92 15.50
C VAL A 440 -0.82 -16.45 14.39
N LEU A 441 -2.09 -16.70 14.68
CA LEU A 441 -3.06 -17.16 13.67
C LEU A 441 -3.30 -16.10 12.59
N PHE A 442 -3.45 -14.83 12.95
CA PHE A 442 -3.56 -13.76 11.97
C PHE A 442 -2.28 -13.58 11.15
N LEU A 443 -1.12 -13.71 11.78
CA LEU A 443 0.17 -13.69 11.08
C LEU A 443 0.27 -14.84 10.07
N ALA A 444 -0.06 -16.06 10.48
CA ALA A 444 -0.07 -17.23 9.61
C ALA A 444 -1.05 -17.05 8.43
N GLN A 445 -2.26 -16.56 8.68
CA GLN A 445 -3.22 -16.25 7.63
C GLN A 445 -2.63 -15.28 6.60
N GLN A 446 -2.02 -14.18 7.04
CA GLN A 446 -1.49 -13.17 6.13
C GLN A 446 -0.28 -13.67 5.33
N VAL A 447 0.65 -14.38 5.96
CA VAL A 447 1.79 -14.97 5.26
C VAL A 447 1.34 -15.98 4.20
N LEU A 448 0.38 -16.84 4.51
CA LEU A 448 -0.15 -17.79 3.54
C LEU A 448 -0.91 -17.09 2.41
N MET A 449 -1.74 -16.11 2.72
CA MET A 449 -2.50 -15.34 1.74
C MET A 449 -1.57 -14.59 0.78
N THR A 450 -0.53 -13.95 1.30
CA THR A 450 0.47 -13.26 0.48
C THR A 450 1.26 -14.22 -0.42
N ASN A 451 1.59 -15.41 0.08
CA ASN A 451 2.26 -16.44 -0.73
C ASN A 451 1.37 -17.01 -1.84
N ASP A 452 0.07 -17.14 -1.58
CA ASP A 452 -0.87 -17.65 -2.61
C ASP A 452 -1.12 -16.56 -3.68
N SER A 453 -1.32 -15.30 -3.29
CA SER A 453 -1.49 -14.19 -4.24
C SER A 453 -0.25 -13.95 -5.10
N ARG A 454 0.95 -14.22 -4.57
CA ARG A 454 2.21 -14.13 -5.31
C ARG A 454 2.23 -14.98 -6.56
N LYS A 455 1.68 -16.19 -6.53
CA LYS A 455 1.71 -17.13 -7.66
C LYS A 455 0.97 -16.60 -8.89
N ILE A 456 0.09 -15.64 -8.69
CA ILE A 456 -0.78 -15.10 -9.74
C ILE A 456 -0.18 -13.84 -10.37
N THR A 457 0.56 -13.04 -9.59
CA THR A 457 0.90 -11.66 -9.97
C THR A 457 2.39 -11.40 -10.14
N ILE A 458 3.27 -12.31 -9.72
CA ILE A 458 4.71 -12.05 -9.66
C ILE A 458 5.46 -13.14 -10.39
N GLU A 459 6.07 -12.80 -11.53
CA GLU A 459 6.87 -13.74 -12.32
C GLU A 459 8.29 -13.92 -11.78
N PRO A 460 8.86 -15.13 -11.88
CA PRO A 460 10.25 -15.37 -11.55
C PRO A 460 11.20 -14.66 -12.50
N TYR A 461 12.18 -13.94 -11.95
CA TYR A 461 13.16 -13.17 -12.69
C TYR A 461 13.98 -13.94 -13.74
N GLN A 462 14.32 -15.22 -13.47
CA GLN A 462 15.09 -16.03 -14.41
C GLN A 462 14.47 -16.11 -15.80
N THR A 463 13.16 -16.18 -15.88
CA THR A 463 12.43 -16.19 -17.15
C THR A 463 12.57 -14.85 -17.87
N THR A 464 12.51 -13.77 -17.13
CA THR A 464 12.50 -12.41 -17.69
C THR A 464 13.88 -11.98 -18.15
N ILE A 465 14.96 -12.27 -17.39
CA ILE A 465 16.36 -12.00 -17.82
C ILE A 465 16.70 -12.85 -19.04
N LYS A 466 16.31 -14.11 -19.06
CA LYS A 466 16.52 -14.95 -20.23
C LYS A 466 15.87 -14.34 -21.47
N THR A 467 14.67 -13.78 -21.33
CA THR A 467 13.97 -13.09 -22.41
C THR A 467 14.66 -11.80 -22.85
N ILE A 468 15.20 -11.02 -21.91
CA ILE A 468 15.91 -9.76 -22.21
C ILE A 468 17.26 -10.03 -22.87
N ASN A 469 18.00 -11.02 -22.38
CA ASN A 469 19.30 -11.40 -22.90
C ASN A 469 19.21 -12.26 -24.16
N ASP A 470 18.03 -12.74 -24.51
CA ASP A 470 17.82 -13.50 -25.75
C ASP A 470 17.93 -12.57 -26.96
N SER A 471 19.03 -12.73 -27.69
CA SER A 471 19.31 -11.96 -28.91
C SER A 471 18.22 -12.10 -29.98
N SER A 472 17.39 -13.15 -29.93
CA SER A 472 16.25 -13.34 -30.82
C SER A 472 15.11 -12.36 -30.54
N TYR A 473 15.04 -11.78 -29.33
CA TYR A 473 14.04 -10.76 -28.97
C TYR A 473 14.30 -9.39 -29.62
N ARG A 474 15.55 -9.14 -30.03
CA ARG A 474 15.92 -7.94 -30.79
C ARG A 474 15.94 -8.28 -32.28
N SER A 475 14.87 -7.89 -32.98
CA SER A 475 14.88 -7.98 -34.43
C SER A 475 16.16 -7.38 -35.01
N PRO A 476 16.91 -8.09 -35.86
CA PRO A 476 18.09 -7.52 -36.54
C PRO A 476 17.78 -6.22 -37.29
N VAL A 477 16.56 -6.07 -37.78
CA VAL A 477 16.07 -4.84 -38.43
C VAL A 477 15.93 -3.69 -37.44
N LEU A 478 15.43 -3.95 -36.23
CA LEU A 478 15.30 -2.95 -35.16
C LEU A 478 16.68 -2.49 -34.66
N ASN A 479 17.61 -3.42 -34.46
CA ASN A 479 18.98 -3.10 -34.08
C ASN A 479 19.69 -2.24 -35.16
N LYS A 480 19.45 -2.54 -36.42
CA LYS A 480 20.00 -1.72 -37.53
C LYS A 480 19.39 -0.33 -37.56
N LYS A 481 18.08 -0.21 -37.34
CA LYS A 481 17.40 1.09 -37.23
C LYS A 481 17.87 1.90 -36.03
N ILE A 482 17.98 1.30 -34.85
CA ILE A 482 18.48 1.95 -33.65
C ILE A 482 19.92 2.44 -33.86
N LYS A 483 20.78 1.62 -34.45
CA LYS A 483 22.16 2.00 -34.77
C LYS A 483 22.24 3.15 -35.78
N TYR A 484 21.35 3.15 -36.77
CA TYR A 484 21.22 4.23 -37.74
C TYR A 484 20.76 5.53 -37.10
N MET A 485 19.74 5.45 -36.23
CA MET A 485 19.27 6.61 -35.46
C MET A 485 20.33 7.20 -34.56
N HIS A 486 21.11 6.39 -33.88
CA HIS A 486 22.26 6.85 -33.07
C HIS A 486 23.36 7.50 -33.92
N GLN A 487 23.63 6.98 -35.13
CA GLN A 487 24.63 7.54 -36.02
C GLN A 487 24.17 8.84 -36.71
N SER A 488 22.86 9.00 -36.93
CA SER A 488 22.30 10.20 -37.55
C SER A 488 22.01 11.33 -36.58
N SER A 489 21.96 11.06 -35.25
CA SER A 489 21.69 12.07 -34.22
C SER A 489 22.96 12.71 -33.65
N THR A 490 23.88 13.15 -34.50
CA THR A 490 24.99 14.03 -34.07
C THR A 490 24.54 15.45 -33.74
N ASP A 491 23.30 15.80 -34.06
CA ASP A 491 22.68 17.07 -33.73
C ASP A 491 21.58 16.83 -32.65
N PRO A 492 21.78 17.24 -31.39
CA PRO A 492 20.82 17.03 -30.30
C PRO A 492 19.48 17.79 -30.48
N LEU A 493 19.39 18.67 -31.48
CA LEU A 493 18.20 19.45 -31.77
C LEU A 493 17.31 18.84 -32.87
N LYS A 494 17.78 17.83 -33.61
CA LYS A 494 16.98 17.15 -34.62
C LYS A 494 16.08 16.08 -33.96
N ARG A 495 14.82 16.38 -33.79
CA ARG A 495 13.77 15.36 -33.58
C ARG A 495 13.69 14.49 -34.83
N LEU A 496 13.95 13.21 -34.67
CA LEU A 496 13.68 12.24 -35.73
C LEU A 496 12.20 11.85 -35.64
N ASP A 497 11.36 12.46 -36.45
CA ASP A 497 9.98 12.04 -36.67
C ASP A 497 9.98 10.71 -37.44
N TYR A 498 10.09 9.61 -36.73
CA TYR A 498 9.93 8.26 -37.27
C TYR A 498 8.83 7.53 -36.52
N PHE A 499 7.59 7.84 -36.85
CA PHE A 499 6.43 6.96 -36.69
C PHE A 499 5.41 7.22 -37.80
#